data_e2d92901abdad0f4abe61a782ee960e5
#
_entry.id   e2d92901abdad0f4abe61a782ee960e5
#
_cell.length_a   1.000
_cell.length_b   1.000
_cell.length_c   1.000
_cell.angle_alpha   90.00
_cell.angle_beta   90.00
_cell.angle_gamma   90.00
#
_symmetry.space_group_name_H-M   'P 1'
#
loop_
_entity.id
_entity.type
_entity.pdbx_description
1 polymer ?
#
loop_
_entity_poly.entity_id
_entity_poly.type
_entity_poly.pdbx_seq_one_letter_code
_entity_poly.pdbx_strand_id
1 'polypeptide(L)'
;MTNGSIVAFKVIDQDGTPVLQPGWVSRDMLSPVSPAIVNGVVFAVSSGEYRTADAGVSAAQRAQRSKPAVLYALDASTGKELWNSGNTITSFVHAVAPSAGDGQVYVVTYDGTLYAFGIPLEH
;
A
#
# COMPACT_ATOMS: atom_id res chain seq x y z
N MET A 1 16.71 -2.97 -1.85
CA MET A 1 15.25 -2.78 -1.63
C MET A 1 14.75 -1.69 -2.56
N THR A 2 13.54 -1.86 -3.05
CA THR A 2 12.95 -0.91 -3.97
C THR A 2 12.04 0.04 -3.21
N ASN A 3 12.36 1.32 -3.24
CA ASN A 3 11.50 2.37 -2.71
C ASN A 3 10.46 2.76 -3.76
N GLY A 4 9.28 3.09 -3.31
CA GLY A 4 8.20 3.55 -4.16
C GLY A 4 7.25 4.43 -3.39
N SER A 5 6.20 4.84 -4.05
CA SER A 5 5.18 5.69 -3.45
C SER A 5 3.85 5.50 -4.17
N ILE A 6 2.78 5.99 -3.55
CA ILE A 6 1.49 6.10 -4.21
C ILE A 6 1.41 7.50 -4.81
N VAL A 7 1.07 7.55 -6.08
CA VAL A 7 0.97 8.82 -6.82
C VAL A 7 -0.47 8.95 -7.32
N ALA A 8 -1.08 10.08 -7.04
CA ALA A 8 -2.43 10.38 -7.49
C ALA A 8 -2.40 11.36 -8.66
N PHE A 9 -3.24 11.10 -9.64
CA PHE A 9 -3.45 12.00 -10.77
C PHE A 9 -4.92 12.38 -10.85
N LYS A 10 -5.19 13.61 -11.24
CA LYS A 10 -6.53 14.05 -11.62
C LYS A 10 -6.73 13.88 -13.12
N VAL A 11 -7.88 13.37 -13.51
CA VAL A 11 -8.30 13.41 -14.91
C VAL A 11 -9.09 14.70 -15.09
N ILE A 12 -8.59 15.59 -15.91
CA ILE A 12 -9.26 16.85 -16.23
C ILE A 12 -9.60 16.87 -17.72
N ASP A 13 -10.65 17.62 -18.06
CA ASP A 13 -11.03 17.84 -19.46
C ASP A 13 -10.38 19.12 -19.95
N GLN A 14 -9.53 19.02 -20.95
CA GLN A 14 -8.87 20.16 -21.58
C GLN A 14 -9.33 20.22 -23.03
N ASP A 15 -10.24 21.13 -23.31
CA ASP A 15 -10.80 21.35 -24.64
C ASP A 15 -11.36 20.07 -25.27
N GLY A 16 -12.10 19.29 -24.50
CA GLY A 16 -12.72 18.05 -24.95
C GLY A 16 -11.79 16.84 -24.90
N THR A 17 -10.55 17.02 -24.45
CA THR A 17 -9.57 15.92 -24.36
C THR A 17 -9.25 15.64 -22.88
N PRO A 18 -9.42 14.39 -22.42
CA PRO A 18 -9.00 14.06 -21.06
C PRO A 18 -7.49 14.06 -20.93
N VAL A 19 -6.97 14.73 -19.90
CA VAL A 19 -5.54 14.76 -19.59
C VAL A 19 -5.33 14.45 -18.11
N LEU A 20 -4.17 13.88 -17.79
CA LEU A 20 -3.77 13.61 -16.42
C LEU A 20 -3.03 14.80 -15.85
N GLN A 21 -3.50 15.29 -14.72
CA GLN A 21 -2.85 16.36 -13.98
C GLN A 21 -2.22 15.77 -12.73
N PRO A 22 -0.94 16.04 -12.44
CA PRO A 22 -0.33 15.57 -11.20
C PRO A 22 -1.10 16.03 -9.97
N GLY A 23 -1.36 15.12 -9.07
CA GLY A 23 -1.97 15.39 -7.78
C GLY A 23 -0.94 15.29 -6.66
N TRP A 24 -1.22 14.44 -5.68
CA TRP A 24 -0.34 14.27 -4.54
C TRP A 24 0.54 13.02 -4.70
N VAL A 25 1.62 13.00 -3.91
CA VAL A 25 2.54 11.86 -3.80
C VAL A 25 2.63 11.49 -2.32
N SER A 26 2.53 10.19 -2.03
CA SER A 26 2.65 9.71 -0.66
C SER A 26 4.09 9.73 -0.17
N ARG A 27 4.27 9.37 1.10
CA ARG A 27 5.59 9.08 1.65
C ARG A 27 6.24 7.92 0.90
N ASP A 28 7.54 7.76 1.07
CA ASP A 28 8.25 6.59 0.54
C ASP A 28 7.78 5.32 1.25
N MET A 29 7.64 4.26 0.47
CA MET A 29 7.26 2.93 0.94
C MET A 29 8.25 1.92 0.37
N LEU A 30 8.41 0.80 1.07
CA LEU A 30 9.27 -0.29 0.61
C LEU A 30 8.43 -1.26 -0.22
N SER A 31 8.69 -1.30 -1.52
CA SER A 31 8.01 -2.19 -2.48
C SER A 31 6.49 -2.15 -2.31
N PRO A 32 5.85 -0.98 -2.47
CA PRO A 32 4.40 -0.90 -2.28
C PRO A 32 3.64 -1.77 -3.26
N VAL A 33 2.52 -2.30 -2.81
CA VAL A 33 1.61 -3.08 -3.65
C VAL A 33 0.41 -2.22 -4.04
N SER A 34 -0.43 -2.73 -4.96
CA SER A 34 -1.61 -1.99 -5.42
C SER A 34 -2.51 -1.61 -4.25
N PRO A 35 -2.97 -0.37 -4.15
CA PRO A 35 -3.81 0.06 -3.04
C PRO A 35 -5.27 -0.36 -3.22
N ALA A 36 -6.02 -0.32 -2.12
CA ALA A 36 -7.48 -0.42 -2.13
C ALA A 36 -8.06 0.95 -1.75
N ILE A 37 -9.16 1.33 -2.38
CA ILE A 37 -9.79 2.62 -2.13
C ILE A 37 -11.22 2.39 -1.67
N VAL A 38 -11.56 2.95 -0.50
CA VAL A 38 -12.89 2.83 0.10
C VAL A 38 -13.28 4.17 0.71
N ASN A 39 -14.43 4.70 0.31
CA ASN A 39 -15.02 5.92 0.91
C ASN A 39 -14.03 7.09 1.02
N GLY A 40 -13.28 7.35 -0.04
CA GLY A 40 -12.34 8.47 -0.07
C GLY A 40 -11.05 8.24 0.70
N VAL A 41 -10.78 7.01 1.11
CA VAL A 41 -9.55 6.62 1.80
C VAL A 41 -8.78 5.64 0.94
N VAL A 42 -7.50 5.91 0.74
CA VAL A 42 -6.58 5.01 0.04
C VAL A 42 -5.84 4.18 1.07
N PHE A 43 -6.04 2.87 1.03
CA PHE A 43 -5.31 1.94 1.89
C PHE A 43 -4.13 1.40 1.10
N ALA A 44 -2.94 1.78 1.50
CA ALA A 44 -1.70 1.45 0.82
C ALA A 44 -0.82 0.60 1.73
N VAL A 45 -0.22 -0.43 1.16
CA VAL A 45 0.67 -1.31 1.91
C VAL A 45 2.09 -1.12 1.42
N SER A 46 2.98 -0.69 2.34
CA SER A 46 4.40 -0.84 2.17
C SER A 46 4.69 -2.31 2.48
N SER A 47 4.96 -3.11 1.44
CA SER A 47 5.06 -4.56 1.63
C SER A 47 6.28 -4.95 2.45
N GLY A 48 7.32 -4.12 2.43
CA GLY A 48 8.58 -4.40 3.10
C GLY A 48 9.39 -5.48 2.40
N GLU A 49 8.91 -6.02 1.30
CA GLU A 49 9.58 -7.11 0.61
C GLU A 49 10.88 -6.64 -0.03
N TYR A 50 11.94 -7.40 0.20
CA TYR A 50 13.21 -7.21 -0.51
C TYR A 50 13.06 -7.77 -1.92
N ARG A 51 13.07 -6.89 -2.91
CA ARG A 51 12.98 -7.26 -4.31
C ARG A 51 14.29 -6.97 -5.00
N THR A 52 14.71 -7.92 -5.84
CA THR A 52 15.93 -7.79 -6.61
C THR A 52 15.79 -8.57 -7.92
N ALA A 53 16.46 -8.09 -8.97
CA ALA A 53 16.60 -8.82 -10.22
C ALA A 53 17.74 -9.82 -10.20
N ASP A 54 18.51 -9.88 -9.10
CA ASP A 54 19.65 -10.78 -8.97
C ASP A 54 19.18 -12.22 -8.78
N ALA A 55 19.43 -13.06 -9.78
CA ALA A 55 19.07 -14.48 -9.74
C ALA A 55 19.88 -15.29 -8.71
N GLY A 56 20.98 -14.73 -8.21
CA GLY A 56 21.79 -15.38 -7.16
C GLY A 56 21.17 -15.27 -5.77
N VAL A 57 20.09 -14.49 -5.60
CA VAL A 57 19.43 -14.34 -4.31
C VAL A 57 18.26 -15.33 -4.25
N SER A 58 18.31 -16.25 -3.28
CA SER A 58 17.27 -17.26 -3.10
C SER A 58 16.02 -16.65 -2.45
N ALA A 59 14.89 -17.38 -2.50
CA ALA A 59 13.67 -16.97 -1.82
C ALA A 59 13.89 -16.83 -0.31
N ALA A 60 14.64 -17.73 0.30
CA ALA A 60 14.94 -17.65 1.73
C ALA A 60 15.77 -16.41 2.06
N GLN A 61 16.74 -16.07 1.23
CA GLN A 61 17.55 -14.86 1.41
C GLN A 61 16.69 -13.59 1.26
N ARG A 62 15.78 -13.57 0.28
CA ARG A 62 14.86 -12.44 0.12
C ARG A 62 13.97 -12.28 1.34
N ALA A 63 13.44 -13.37 1.88
CA ALA A 63 12.63 -13.33 3.07
C ALA A 63 13.40 -12.78 4.28
N GLN A 64 14.64 -13.19 4.46
CA GLN A 64 15.49 -12.70 5.57
C GLN A 64 15.79 -11.21 5.45
N ARG A 65 15.91 -10.68 4.23
CA ARG A 65 16.22 -9.28 3.97
C ARG A 65 14.98 -8.38 3.95
N SER A 66 13.79 -8.96 3.96
CA SER A 66 12.54 -8.21 3.95
C SER A 66 12.25 -7.59 5.32
N LYS A 67 11.49 -6.50 5.30
CA LYS A 67 11.07 -5.77 6.50
C LYS A 67 9.59 -6.03 6.76
N PRO A 68 9.09 -5.83 8.00
CA PRO A 68 7.67 -5.92 8.24
C PRO A 68 6.86 -4.95 7.39
N ALA A 69 5.68 -5.39 6.98
CA ALA A 69 4.78 -4.54 6.22
C ALA A 69 4.13 -3.48 7.11
N VAL A 70 3.72 -2.38 6.49
CA VAL A 70 2.96 -1.32 7.16
C VAL A 70 1.77 -0.96 6.27
N LEU A 71 0.59 -0.91 6.88
CA LEU A 71 -0.62 -0.43 6.22
C LEU A 71 -0.81 1.04 6.53
N TYR A 72 -1.02 1.84 5.49
CA TYR A 72 -1.27 3.28 5.60
C TYR A 72 -2.66 3.59 5.11
N ALA A 73 -3.36 4.48 5.81
CA ALA A 73 -4.61 5.06 5.35
C ALA A 73 -4.36 6.50 4.96
N LEU A 74 -4.62 6.84 3.70
CA LEU A 74 -4.36 8.17 3.14
C LEU A 74 -5.67 8.79 2.69
N ASP A 75 -5.81 10.11 2.88
CA ASP A 75 -6.94 10.84 2.30
C ASP A 75 -6.80 10.84 0.78
N ALA A 76 -7.82 10.35 0.06
CA ALA A 76 -7.74 10.18 -1.38
C ALA A 76 -7.63 11.53 -2.12
N SER A 77 -8.15 12.61 -1.55
CA SER A 77 -8.12 13.92 -2.21
C SER A 77 -6.84 14.70 -1.96
N THR A 78 -6.18 14.48 -0.82
CA THR A 78 -5.00 15.27 -0.41
C THR A 78 -3.72 14.47 -0.26
N GLY A 79 -3.84 13.14 -0.10
CA GLY A 79 -2.69 12.28 0.20
C GLY A 79 -2.25 12.33 1.65
N LYS A 80 -2.98 13.07 2.50
CA LYS A 80 -2.63 13.18 3.91
C LYS A 80 -2.73 11.82 4.58
N GLU A 81 -1.72 11.45 5.35
CA GLU A 81 -1.74 10.23 6.13
C GLU A 81 -2.70 10.39 7.31
N LEU A 82 -3.72 9.54 7.35
CA LEU A 82 -4.75 9.55 8.37
C LEU A 82 -4.42 8.58 9.51
N TRP A 83 -3.75 7.49 9.17
CA TRP A 83 -3.44 6.42 10.12
C TRP A 83 -2.43 5.47 9.51
N ASN A 84 -1.69 4.77 10.35
CA ASN A 84 -0.87 3.64 9.92
C ASN A 84 -0.85 2.54 10.99
N SER A 85 -0.49 1.34 10.57
CA SER A 85 -0.49 0.18 11.45
C SER A 85 0.74 0.10 12.37
N GLY A 86 1.69 1.01 12.21
CA GLY A 86 2.91 1.00 12.99
C GLY A 86 3.66 -0.32 12.87
N ASN A 87 3.97 -0.95 13.99
CA ASN A 87 4.66 -2.22 14.04
C ASN A 87 3.74 -3.41 14.38
N THR A 88 2.43 -3.26 14.18
CA THR A 88 1.45 -4.33 14.44
C THR A 88 1.69 -5.54 13.54
N ILE A 89 1.99 -5.29 12.26
CA ILE A 89 2.28 -6.36 11.30
C ILE A 89 3.74 -6.77 11.48
N THR A 90 4.00 -8.06 11.65
CA THR A 90 5.33 -8.54 12.04
C THR A 90 6.08 -9.21 10.89
N SER A 91 5.47 -9.35 9.72
CA SER A 91 6.10 -9.95 8.54
C SER A 91 5.82 -9.11 7.31
N PHE A 92 6.50 -9.40 6.22
CA PHE A 92 6.30 -8.69 4.96
C PHE A 92 5.15 -9.29 4.15
N VAL A 93 4.67 -8.53 3.16
CA VAL A 93 3.65 -8.96 2.20
C VAL A 93 4.34 -9.34 0.89
N HIS A 94 3.95 -10.49 0.32
CA HIS A 94 4.50 -10.95 -0.96
C HIS A 94 3.44 -10.78 -2.05
N ALA A 95 3.56 -9.70 -2.83
CA ALA A 95 2.84 -9.46 -4.09
C ALA A 95 1.30 -9.55 -3.98
N VAL A 96 0.71 -9.36 -2.81
CA VAL A 96 -0.74 -9.40 -2.59
C VAL A 96 -1.23 -8.03 -2.20
N ALA A 97 -2.21 -7.50 -2.93
CA ALA A 97 -2.84 -6.23 -2.59
C ALA A 97 -3.74 -6.39 -1.35
N PRO A 98 -3.93 -5.33 -0.55
CA PRO A 98 -4.94 -5.36 0.49
C PRO A 98 -6.33 -5.48 -0.12
N SER A 99 -7.25 -6.07 0.61
CA SER A 99 -8.65 -6.12 0.21
C SER A 99 -9.52 -5.47 1.27
N ALA A 100 -10.69 -4.99 0.86
CA ALA A 100 -11.60 -4.30 1.77
C ALA A 100 -13.00 -4.86 1.61
N GLY A 101 -13.71 -4.99 2.72
CA GLY A 101 -15.10 -5.42 2.74
C GLY A 101 -15.63 -5.44 4.16
N ASP A 102 -16.94 -5.27 4.30
CA ASP A 102 -17.64 -5.33 5.59
C ASP A 102 -17.04 -4.42 6.67
N GLY A 103 -16.57 -3.23 6.28
CA GLY A 103 -15.99 -2.28 7.20
C GLY A 103 -14.60 -2.63 7.68
N GLN A 104 -13.89 -3.51 6.98
CA GLN A 104 -12.53 -3.91 7.35
C GLN A 104 -11.60 -3.90 6.15
N VAL A 105 -10.31 -3.73 6.42
CA VAL A 105 -9.23 -3.92 5.45
C VAL A 105 -8.42 -5.12 5.86
N TYR A 106 -8.14 -6.00 4.91
CA TYR A 106 -7.44 -7.25 5.15
C TYR A 106 -6.06 -7.22 4.51
N VAL A 107 -5.07 -7.67 5.26
CA VAL A 107 -3.69 -7.80 4.79
C VAL A 107 -3.20 -9.21 5.14
N VAL A 108 -2.67 -9.91 4.13
CA VAL A 108 -2.10 -11.25 4.31
C VAL A 108 -0.58 -11.15 4.19
N THR A 109 0.12 -11.67 5.19
CA THR A 109 1.57 -11.64 5.21
C THR A 109 2.17 -12.96 4.73
N TYR A 110 3.47 -12.92 4.43
CA TYR A 110 4.20 -14.07 3.91
C TYR A 110 4.18 -15.27 4.85
N ASP A 111 4.13 -15.03 6.16
CA ASP A 111 4.08 -16.11 7.17
C ASP A 111 2.68 -16.72 7.34
N GLY A 112 1.73 -16.35 6.47
CA GLY A 112 0.38 -16.92 6.49
C GLY A 112 -0.58 -16.29 7.48
N THR A 113 -0.24 -15.14 8.05
CA THR A 113 -1.12 -14.43 8.98
C THR A 113 -2.06 -13.50 8.22
N LEU A 114 -3.34 -13.55 8.54
CA LEU A 114 -4.34 -12.62 8.04
C LEU A 114 -4.61 -11.56 9.10
N TYR A 115 -4.37 -10.31 8.74
CA TYR A 115 -4.70 -9.16 9.59
C TYR A 115 -5.98 -8.52 9.09
N ALA A 116 -6.87 -8.19 10.02
CA ALA A 116 -8.10 -7.47 9.72
C ALA A 116 -8.11 -6.19 10.55
N PHE A 117 -8.18 -5.04 9.87
CA PHE A 117 -8.22 -3.74 10.51
C PHE A 117 -9.60 -3.14 10.32
N GLY A 118 -10.26 -2.79 11.42
CA GLY A 118 -11.57 -2.14 11.37
C GLY A 118 -11.46 -0.72 10.82
N ILE A 119 -12.37 -0.37 9.93
CA ILE A 119 -12.47 0.98 9.39
C ILE A 119 -13.58 1.70 10.14
N PRO A 120 -13.33 2.86 10.77
CA PRO A 120 -14.41 3.66 11.30
C PRO A 120 -15.36 4.07 10.18
N LEU A 121 -16.62 3.74 10.30
CA LEU A 121 -17.63 4.16 9.34
C LEU A 121 -18.15 5.52 9.78
N GLU A 122 -17.96 6.49 8.93
CA GLU A 122 -18.53 7.82 9.12
C GLU A 122 -19.98 7.81 8.64
N HIS A 123 -20.83 8.37 9.45
CA HIS A 123 -22.26 8.42 9.15
C HIS A 123 -22.75 9.84 9.02
#